data_e0bf854cb4c415940f241e02272d4846
#
_entry.id   e0bf854cb4c415940f241e02272d4846
#
_cell.length_a   1.000
_cell.length_b   1.000
_cell.length_c   1.000
_cell.angle_alpha   90.00
_cell.angle_beta   90.00
_cell.angle_gamma   90.00
#
_symmetry.space_group_name_H-M   'P 1'
#
loop_
_entity.id
_entity.type
_entity.pdbx_description
1 polymer ?
#
loop_
_entity_poly.entity_id
_entity_poly.type
_entity_poly.pdbx_seq_one_letter_code
_entity_poly.pdbx_strand_id
1 'polypeptide(L)'
;MYQILDGRKVSSEIKEEIRQRVAEIVAKGGRRPHLAAVLVGHDGGSETYVASKVKACEEVGFASSLISFDENITEEQLLQEVDRLNNNPDIDGYIVQLPLPKHIDEQKVMERIDFRKDVDGFHPINVGRTSIGLPSFLSATPQGILELLNRYHIDTNGMHAVVIGRSNIVGKPIATLLMRKAQPGNCTVTVCHSATKNMKEICQSADLIVAALGKPEFLKEDMVKEGAVVIDVGTTRVPDSTRKSGYKLTGDVDFDRVAPKCSYITPVPGGVGPMTIVSLMMNTIKAYTLSYSKEK
;
A
#
# COMPACT_ATOMS: atom_id res chain seq x y z
N MET A 1 25.25 -13.56 -1.34
CA MET A 1 25.05 -12.36 -0.44
C MET A 1 23.78 -11.70 -0.91
N TYR A 2 22.77 -11.52 -0.04
CA TYR A 2 21.50 -10.87 -0.38
C TYR A 2 21.60 -9.34 -0.26
N GLN A 3 20.69 -8.63 -0.94
CA GLN A 3 20.51 -7.19 -0.83
C GLN A 3 19.19 -6.87 -0.15
N ILE A 4 19.22 -5.91 0.78
CA ILE A 4 18.02 -5.40 1.45
C ILE A 4 17.27 -4.44 0.52
N LEU A 5 15.99 -4.65 0.33
CA LEU A 5 15.07 -3.69 -0.28
C LEU A 5 14.63 -2.69 0.80
N ASP A 6 15.40 -1.64 0.97
CA ASP A 6 15.19 -0.63 2.01
C ASP A 6 14.10 0.37 1.61
N GLY A 7 12.88 0.10 2.09
CA GLY A 7 11.73 0.96 1.83
C GLY A 7 11.80 2.31 2.55
N ARG A 8 12.55 2.43 3.66
CA ARG A 8 12.76 3.73 4.32
C ARG A 8 13.58 4.66 3.44
N LYS A 9 14.68 4.15 2.88
CA LYS A 9 15.54 4.91 1.97
C LYS A 9 14.72 5.36 0.75
N VAL A 10 14.08 4.43 0.04
CA VAL A 10 13.31 4.74 -1.17
C VAL A 10 12.14 5.68 -0.86
N SER A 11 11.42 5.49 0.24
CA SER A 11 10.33 6.39 0.62
C SER A 11 10.82 7.81 0.93
N SER A 12 12.01 7.96 1.51
CA SER A 12 12.61 9.28 1.75
C SER A 12 12.97 9.99 0.44
N GLU A 13 13.51 9.27 -0.52
CA GLU A 13 13.83 9.80 -1.86
C GLU A 13 12.55 10.27 -2.58
N ILE A 14 11.50 9.45 -2.59
CA ILE A 14 10.21 9.80 -3.21
C ILE A 14 9.56 11.01 -2.51
N LYS A 15 9.61 11.08 -1.19
CA LYS A 15 9.10 12.26 -0.45
C LYS A 15 9.82 13.53 -0.88
N GLU A 16 11.12 13.49 -1.06
CA GLU A 16 11.88 14.65 -1.54
C GLU A 16 11.48 15.05 -2.96
N GLU A 17 11.31 14.09 -3.87
CA GLU A 17 10.81 14.35 -5.22
C GLU A 17 9.41 14.99 -5.21
N ILE A 18 8.51 14.49 -4.35
CA ILE A 18 7.16 15.06 -4.19
C ILE A 18 7.25 16.46 -3.61
N ARG A 19 8.08 16.69 -2.59
CA ARG A 19 8.27 17.99 -1.95
C ARG A 19 8.72 19.05 -2.96
N GLN A 20 9.68 18.71 -3.83
CA GLN A 20 10.15 19.60 -4.89
C GLN A 20 9.03 19.93 -5.87
N ARG A 21 8.25 18.93 -6.29
CA ARG A 21 7.10 19.14 -7.18
C ARG A 21 6.02 20.02 -6.55
N VAL A 22 5.75 19.87 -5.26
CA VAL A 22 4.79 20.74 -4.53
C VAL A 22 5.30 22.17 -4.47
N ALA A 23 6.60 22.36 -4.20
CA ALA A 23 7.20 23.70 -4.20
C ALA A 23 7.08 24.37 -5.57
N GLU A 24 7.27 23.65 -6.67
CA GLU A 24 7.06 24.16 -8.03
C GLU A 24 5.60 24.54 -8.30
N ILE A 25 4.65 23.72 -7.83
CA ILE A 25 3.20 24.01 -7.96
C ILE A 25 2.89 25.33 -7.26
N VAL A 26 3.31 25.49 -6.00
CA VAL A 26 3.06 26.68 -5.20
C VAL A 26 3.74 27.92 -5.80
N ALA A 27 4.99 27.79 -6.25
CA ALA A 27 5.72 28.88 -6.91
C ALA A 27 5.04 29.40 -8.19
N LYS A 28 4.28 28.53 -8.87
CA LYS A 28 3.46 28.89 -10.06
C LYS A 28 2.05 29.39 -9.70
N GLY A 29 1.76 29.64 -8.41
CA GLY A 29 0.46 30.14 -7.93
C GLY A 29 -0.60 29.06 -7.76
N GLY A 30 -0.23 27.76 -7.86
CA GLY A 30 -1.14 26.65 -7.56
C GLY A 30 -1.33 26.48 -6.04
N ARG A 31 -2.47 25.91 -5.63
CA ARG A 31 -2.68 25.52 -4.24
C ARG A 31 -1.90 24.25 -3.90
N ARG A 32 -1.69 24.01 -2.62
CA ARG A 32 -1.09 22.75 -2.15
C ARG A 32 -2.03 21.57 -2.42
N PRO A 33 -1.55 20.41 -2.89
CA PRO A 33 -2.34 19.19 -2.92
C PRO A 33 -2.89 18.86 -1.52
N HIS A 34 -4.12 18.36 -1.43
CA HIS A 34 -4.81 18.15 -0.16
C HIS A 34 -5.29 16.71 -0.01
N LEU A 35 -4.76 16.02 1.00
CA LEU A 35 -5.21 14.70 1.43
C LEU A 35 -6.05 14.81 2.69
N ALA A 36 -7.28 14.25 2.67
CA ALA A 36 -8.06 14.07 3.88
C ALA A 36 -8.02 12.59 4.34
N ALA A 37 -8.12 12.38 5.64
CA ALA A 37 -8.23 11.05 6.24
C ALA A 37 -9.43 11.02 7.19
N VAL A 38 -10.28 10.02 7.01
CA VAL A 38 -11.40 9.75 7.90
C VAL A 38 -11.04 8.57 8.81
N LEU A 39 -11.18 8.77 10.12
CA LEU A 39 -10.93 7.76 11.14
C LEU A 39 -12.20 7.56 11.96
N VAL A 40 -12.62 6.32 12.12
CA VAL A 40 -13.79 5.95 12.95
C VAL A 40 -13.33 5.06 14.10
N GLY A 41 -13.65 5.47 15.33
CA GLY A 41 -13.24 4.78 16.55
C GLY A 41 -11.80 5.05 16.97
N HIS A 42 -11.33 4.29 17.95
CA HIS A 42 -10.05 4.46 18.65
C HIS A 42 -9.17 3.20 18.57
N ASP A 43 -9.04 2.59 17.39
CA ASP A 43 -8.06 1.52 17.20
C ASP A 43 -6.64 2.10 17.15
N GLY A 44 -5.81 1.76 18.15
CA GLY A 44 -4.45 2.31 18.26
C GLY A 44 -3.51 1.97 17.09
N GLY A 45 -3.84 0.94 16.30
CA GLY A 45 -3.16 0.64 15.04
C GLY A 45 -3.51 1.67 13.97
N SER A 46 -4.80 1.92 13.79
CA SER A 46 -5.36 2.88 12.84
C SER A 46 -4.93 4.31 13.17
N GLU A 47 -4.97 4.72 14.45
CA GLU A 47 -4.50 6.03 14.91
C GLU A 47 -3.02 6.26 14.56
N THR A 48 -2.15 5.27 14.85
CA THR A 48 -0.72 5.36 14.53
C THR A 48 -0.49 5.48 13.02
N TYR A 49 -1.28 4.76 12.23
CA TYR A 49 -1.15 4.76 10.77
C TYR A 49 -1.61 6.11 10.17
N VAL A 50 -2.72 6.64 10.65
CA VAL A 50 -3.24 7.97 10.23
C VAL A 50 -2.28 9.07 10.66
N ALA A 51 -1.74 9.06 11.88
CA ALA A 51 -0.73 10.02 12.32
C ALA A 51 0.52 10.02 11.43
N SER A 52 0.95 8.84 10.99
CA SER A 52 2.07 8.69 10.04
C SER A 52 1.75 9.27 8.67
N LYS A 53 0.50 9.15 8.18
CA LYS A 53 0.04 9.75 6.92
C LYS A 53 -0.01 11.29 7.01
N VAL A 54 -0.56 11.83 8.10
CA VAL A 54 -0.59 13.28 8.35
C VAL A 54 0.82 13.86 8.39
N LYS A 55 1.72 13.23 9.14
CA LYS A 55 3.13 13.63 9.19
C LYS A 55 3.78 13.60 7.80
N ALA A 56 3.51 12.57 7.00
CA ALA A 56 4.04 12.50 5.64
C ALA A 56 3.50 13.63 4.75
N CYS A 57 2.24 14.05 4.91
CA CYS A 57 1.69 15.22 4.21
C CYS A 57 2.46 16.50 4.56
N GLU A 58 2.75 16.72 5.85
CA GLU A 58 3.55 17.86 6.30
C GLU A 58 4.96 17.85 5.70
N GLU A 59 5.63 16.68 5.71
CA GLU A 59 6.99 16.51 5.16
C GLU A 59 7.07 16.84 3.67
N VAL A 60 6.04 16.52 2.89
CA VAL A 60 6.01 16.79 1.44
C VAL A 60 5.35 18.13 1.08
N GLY A 61 4.84 18.87 2.06
CA GLY A 61 4.22 20.18 1.87
C GLY A 61 2.76 20.14 1.39
N PHE A 62 2.05 19.01 1.56
CA PHE A 62 0.62 18.91 1.31
C PHE A 62 -0.20 19.64 2.39
N ALA A 63 -1.40 20.06 2.04
CA ALA A 63 -2.46 20.28 3.01
C ALA A 63 -3.01 18.92 3.47
N SER A 64 -3.42 18.83 4.75
CA SER A 64 -4.03 17.62 5.28
C SER A 64 -5.18 17.94 6.21
N SER A 65 -6.20 17.08 6.21
CA SER A 65 -7.34 17.13 7.13
C SER A 65 -7.56 15.78 7.76
N LEU A 66 -7.67 15.75 9.09
CA LEU A 66 -8.11 14.56 9.83
C LEU A 66 -9.53 14.79 10.32
N ILE A 67 -10.42 13.87 9.92
CA ILE A 67 -11.83 13.85 10.32
C ILE A 67 -12.01 12.60 11.18
N SER A 68 -12.23 12.80 12.48
CA SER A 68 -12.38 11.71 13.43
C SER A 68 -13.80 11.61 13.93
N PHE A 69 -14.31 10.39 13.99
CA PHE A 69 -15.61 10.06 14.52
C PHE A 69 -15.51 9.04 15.64
N ASP A 70 -16.45 9.11 16.57
CA ASP A 70 -16.65 8.08 17.58
C ASP A 70 -17.03 6.74 16.93
N GLU A 71 -16.72 5.62 17.62
CA GLU A 71 -17.04 4.28 17.12
C GLU A 71 -18.53 4.01 16.94
N ASN A 72 -19.39 4.80 17.59
CA ASN A 72 -20.85 4.69 17.54
C ASN A 72 -21.50 5.50 16.39
N ILE A 73 -20.70 6.17 15.54
CA ILE A 73 -21.24 6.87 14.36
C ILE A 73 -22.09 5.91 13.53
N THR A 74 -23.24 6.38 13.03
CA THR A 74 -24.07 5.56 12.14
C THR A 74 -23.47 5.48 10.73
N GLU A 75 -23.75 4.41 10.00
CA GLU A 75 -23.36 4.27 8.60
C GLU A 75 -23.84 5.46 7.76
N GLU A 76 -25.06 5.90 7.99
CA GLU A 76 -25.64 7.04 7.27
C GLU A 76 -24.85 8.35 7.50
N GLN A 77 -24.47 8.63 8.74
CA GLN A 77 -23.64 9.80 9.07
C GLN A 77 -22.26 9.73 8.41
N LEU A 78 -21.65 8.56 8.38
CA LEU A 78 -20.38 8.36 7.69
C LEU A 78 -20.53 8.55 6.17
N LEU A 79 -21.59 8.04 5.57
CA LEU A 79 -21.87 8.23 4.13
C LEU A 79 -22.15 9.70 3.79
N GLN A 80 -22.82 10.46 4.66
CA GLN A 80 -22.99 11.91 4.49
C GLN A 80 -21.65 12.64 4.50
N GLU A 81 -20.71 12.24 5.37
CA GLU A 81 -19.37 12.81 5.36
C GLU A 81 -18.60 12.46 4.08
N VAL A 82 -18.72 11.21 3.61
CA VAL A 82 -18.17 10.79 2.31
C VAL A 82 -18.71 11.67 1.17
N ASP A 83 -20.02 11.95 1.15
CA ASP A 83 -20.62 12.84 0.16
C ASP A 83 -20.08 14.28 0.25
N ARG A 84 -19.88 14.77 1.47
CA ARG A 84 -19.28 16.10 1.70
C ARG A 84 -17.85 16.17 1.14
N LEU A 85 -17.05 15.14 1.36
CA LEU A 85 -15.69 15.05 0.85
C LEU A 85 -15.66 14.88 -0.69
N ASN A 86 -16.58 14.10 -1.25
CA ASN A 86 -16.73 13.96 -2.70
C ASN A 86 -16.97 15.31 -3.38
N ASN A 87 -17.79 16.16 -2.78
CA ASN A 87 -18.21 17.45 -3.33
C ASN A 87 -17.27 18.61 -2.97
N ASN A 88 -16.28 18.41 -2.11
CA ASN A 88 -15.35 19.48 -1.72
C ASN A 88 -14.23 19.65 -2.77
N PRO A 89 -14.17 20.77 -3.52
CA PRO A 89 -13.15 20.98 -4.55
C PRO A 89 -11.73 21.18 -3.99
N ASP A 90 -11.60 21.53 -2.72
CA ASP A 90 -10.30 21.75 -2.09
C ASP A 90 -9.59 20.44 -1.69
N ILE A 91 -10.31 19.29 -1.72
CA ILE A 91 -9.78 17.99 -1.38
C ILE A 91 -9.52 17.21 -2.66
N ASP A 92 -8.25 16.88 -2.92
CA ASP A 92 -7.84 16.14 -4.11
C ASP A 92 -8.06 14.64 -3.97
N GLY A 93 -7.82 14.12 -2.79
CA GLY A 93 -8.05 12.72 -2.48
C GLY A 93 -8.29 12.55 -0.99
N TYR A 94 -8.94 11.45 -0.64
CA TYR A 94 -9.12 11.08 0.75
C TYR A 94 -9.17 9.57 0.94
N ILE A 95 -9.00 9.17 2.18
CA ILE A 95 -9.08 7.79 2.60
C ILE A 95 -10.07 7.66 3.74
N VAL A 96 -10.74 6.52 3.80
CA VAL A 96 -11.45 6.06 5.00
C VAL A 96 -10.64 4.92 5.60
N GLN A 97 -10.06 5.17 6.76
CA GLN A 97 -9.13 4.21 7.39
C GLN A 97 -9.87 2.94 7.81
N LEU A 98 -9.40 1.80 7.29
CA LEU A 98 -9.90 0.48 7.66
C LEU A 98 -9.09 -0.11 8.85
N PRO A 99 -9.69 -1.03 9.64
CA PRO A 99 -11.07 -1.51 9.54
C PRO A 99 -12.09 -0.53 10.10
N LEU A 100 -13.34 -0.63 9.66
CA LEU A 100 -14.48 0.10 10.22
C LEU A 100 -15.16 -0.72 11.34
N PRO A 101 -15.95 -0.09 12.22
CA PRO A 101 -16.81 -0.79 13.18
C PRO A 101 -17.75 -1.76 12.47
N LYS A 102 -18.04 -2.92 13.09
CA LYS A 102 -18.80 -4.03 12.48
C LYS A 102 -20.22 -3.68 12.00
N HIS A 103 -20.82 -2.63 12.51
CA HIS A 103 -22.15 -2.18 12.12
C HIS A 103 -22.15 -1.30 10.86
N ILE A 104 -21.00 -0.98 10.33
CA ILE A 104 -20.83 -0.21 9.10
C ILE A 104 -20.34 -1.15 7.99
N ASP A 105 -21.02 -1.13 6.85
CA ASP A 105 -20.63 -1.89 5.67
C ASP A 105 -19.47 -1.21 4.95
N GLU A 106 -18.26 -1.77 5.11
CA GLU A 106 -17.04 -1.25 4.48
C GLU A 106 -17.16 -1.16 2.95
N GLN A 107 -17.82 -2.15 2.31
CA GLN A 107 -17.97 -2.17 0.86
C GLN A 107 -18.86 -1.01 0.39
N LYS A 108 -19.95 -0.75 1.09
CA LYS A 108 -20.85 0.36 0.78
C LYS A 108 -20.17 1.72 0.94
N VAL A 109 -19.33 1.88 1.97
CA VAL A 109 -18.52 3.08 2.16
C VAL A 109 -17.51 3.24 1.02
N MET A 110 -16.78 2.17 0.65
CA MET A 110 -15.80 2.21 -0.43
C MET A 110 -16.45 2.55 -1.79
N GLU A 111 -17.62 2.01 -2.08
CA GLU A 111 -18.35 2.31 -3.33
C GLU A 111 -18.93 3.74 -3.37
N ARG A 112 -19.17 4.35 -2.20
CA ARG A 112 -19.66 5.73 -2.12
C ARG A 112 -18.56 6.78 -2.38
N ILE A 113 -17.30 6.45 -2.17
CA ILE A 113 -16.16 7.33 -2.49
C ILE A 113 -16.16 7.64 -3.98
N ASP A 114 -15.97 8.91 -4.37
CA ASP A 114 -15.72 9.22 -5.78
C ASP A 114 -14.40 8.57 -6.21
N PHE A 115 -14.45 7.65 -7.19
CA PHE A 115 -13.26 6.94 -7.66
C PHE A 115 -12.13 7.86 -8.12
N ARG A 116 -12.44 9.12 -8.45
CA ARG A 116 -11.47 10.17 -8.82
C ARG A 116 -10.73 10.75 -7.60
N LYS A 117 -11.24 10.52 -6.39
CA LYS A 117 -10.66 10.92 -5.10
C LYS A 117 -10.23 9.74 -4.24
N ASP A 118 -10.45 8.50 -4.71
CA ASP A 118 -10.02 7.26 -4.08
C ASP A 118 -8.50 7.06 -4.26
N VAL A 119 -7.72 7.75 -3.46
CA VAL A 119 -6.25 7.68 -3.54
C VAL A 119 -5.65 6.44 -2.87
N ASP A 120 -6.44 5.65 -2.14
CA ASP A 120 -6.06 4.30 -1.70
C ASP A 120 -6.17 3.26 -2.83
N GLY A 121 -6.96 3.55 -3.88
CA GLY A 121 -7.12 2.68 -5.05
C GLY A 121 -7.97 1.43 -4.79
N PHE A 122 -8.95 1.51 -3.87
CA PHE A 122 -9.80 0.37 -3.49
C PHE A 122 -11.17 0.38 -4.16
N HIS A 123 -11.58 1.50 -4.73
CA HIS A 123 -12.87 1.63 -5.39
C HIS A 123 -12.97 0.65 -6.59
N PRO A 124 -14.10 -0.09 -6.76
CA PRO A 124 -14.25 -1.08 -7.83
C PRO A 124 -13.92 -0.57 -9.22
N ILE A 125 -14.20 0.70 -9.53
CA ILE A 125 -13.82 1.33 -10.81
C ILE A 125 -12.30 1.39 -10.96
N ASN A 126 -11.55 1.82 -9.93
CA ASN A 126 -10.08 1.87 -9.98
C ASN A 126 -9.49 0.46 -10.10
N VAL A 127 -10.02 -0.51 -9.35
CA VAL A 127 -9.62 -1.92 -9.42
C VAL A 127 -9.87 -2.49 -10.82
N GLY A 128 -11.06 -2.28 -11.39
CA GLY A 128 -11.40 -2.73 -12.74
C GLY A 128 -10.52 -2.09 -13.81
N ARG A 129 -10.31 -0.77 -13.73
CA ARG A 129 -9.42 -0.04 -14.65
C ARG A 129 -7.98 -0.53 -14.56
N THR A 130 -7.47 -0.75 -13.35
CA THR A 130 -6.13 -1.35 -13.12
C THR A 130 -6.03 -2.73 -13.79
N SER A 131 -7.05 -3.56 -13.64
CA SER A 131 -7.07 -4.93 -14.18
C SER A 131 -7.00 -4.99 -15.71
N ILE A 132 -7.59 -3.99 -16.39
CA ILE A 132 -7.58 -3.91 -17.87
C ILE A 132 -6.54 -2.90 -18.41
N GLY A 133 -5.66 -2.40 -17.56
CA GLY A 133 -4.55 -1.53 -17.97
C GLY A 133 -4.95 -0.08 -18.29
N LEU A 134 -6.12 0.39 -17.86
CA LEU A 134 -6.54 1.78 -17.99
C LEU A 134 -5.97 2.67 -16.89
N PRO A 135 -5.81 3.99 -17.12
CA PRO A 135 -5.41 4.93 -16.09
C PRO A 135 -6.32 4.86 -14.86
N SER A 136 -5.75 4.62 -13.68
CA SER A 136 -6.47 4.44 -12.41
C SER A 136 -5.56 4.86 -11.25
N PHE A 137 -6.11 5.01 -10.05
CA PHE A 137 -5.30 4.97 -8.84
C PHE A 137 -4.99 3.52 -8.52
N LEU A 138 -3.72 3.21 -8.33
CA LEU A 138 -3.29 1.87 -7.93
C LEU A 138 -3.42 1.73 -6.42
N SER A 139 -3.77 0.54 -5.94
CA SER A 139 -3.75 0.25 -4.50
C SER A 139 -2.38 0.59 -3.91
N ALA A 140 -2.36 1.34 -2.81
CA ALA A 140 -1.15 1.99 -2.30
C ALA A 140 -0.02 1.00 -1.97
N THR A 141 -0.30 -0.09 -1.26
CA THR A 141 0.72 -1.10 -0.92
C THR A 141 1.27 -1.81 -2.16
N PRO A 142 0.45 -2.34 -3.08
CA PRO A 142 0.93 -2.88 -4.35
C PRO A 142 1.75 -1.89 -5.19
N GLN A 143 1.33 -0.62 -5.26
CA GLN A 143 2.11 0.42 -5.93
C GLN A 143 3.49 0.60 -5.30
N GLY A 144 3.56 0.60 -3.96
CA GLY A 144 4.82 0.69 -3.22
C GLY A 144 5.76 -0.49 -3.49
N ILE A 145 5.21 -1.70 -3.66
CA ILE A 145 6.00 -2.88 -4.05
C ILE A 145 6.58 -2.69 -5.45
N LEU A 146 5.77 -2.24 -6.42
CA LEU A 146 6.27 -1.97 -7.76
C LEU A 146 7.36 -0.90 -7.77
N GLU A 147 7.19 0.16 -6.97
CA GLU A 147 8.18 1.22 -6.86
C GLU A 147 9.51 0.72 -6.25
N LEU A 148 9.46 -0.17 -5.24
CA LEU A 148 10.66 -0.85 -4.74
C LEU A 148 11.36 -1.64 -5.83
N LEU A 149 10.64 -2.50 -6.55
CA LEU A 149 11.20 -3.30 -7.63
C LEU A 149 11.84 -2.41 -8.71
N ASN A 150 11.19 -1.30 -9.07
CA ASN A 150 11.66 -0.33 -10.05
C ASN A 150 12.95 0.38 -9.59
N ARG A 151 12.99 0.91 -8.37
CA ARG A 151 14.14 1.66 -7.82
C ARG A 151 15.37 0.79 -7.58
N TYR A 152 15.17 -0.50 -7.35
CA TYR A 152 16.26 -1.48 -7.27
C TYR A 152 16.59 -2.12 -8.62
N HIS A 153 15.98 -1.65 -9.72
CA HIS A 153 16.21 -2.13 -11.09
C HIS A 153 16.04 -3.64 -11.25
N ILE A 154 15.07 -4.23 -10.52
CA ILE A 154 14.77 -5.65 -10.61
C ILE A 154 13.97 -5.90 -11.88
N ASP A 155 14.57 -6.60 -12.83
CA ASP A 155 13.88 -7.02 -14.04
C ASP A 155 12.94 -8.19 -13.72
N THR A 156 11.65 -7.92 -13.79
CA THR A 156 10.61 -8.91 -13.50
C THR A 156 10.09 -9.62 -14.75
N ASN A 157 10.61 -9.27 -15.93
CA ASN A 157 10.15 -9.81 -17.19
C ASN A 157 10.37 -11.35 -17.29
N GLY A 158 9.28 -12.09 -17.47
CA GLY A 158 9.32 -13.54 -17.55
C GLY A 158 9.50 -14.29 -16.22
N MET A 159 9.63 -13.57 -15.09
CA MET A 159 9.70 -14.22 -13.77
C MET A 159 8.42 -14.98 -13.44
N HIS A 160 8.58 -16.09 -12.72
CA HIS A 160 7.46 -16.72 -12.01
C HIS A 160 7.28 -16.04 -10.65
N ALA A 161 6.20 -15.27 -10.50
CA ALA A 161 5.84 -14.62 -9.26
C ALA A 161 4.79 -15.42 -8.49
N VAL A 162 5.04 -15.69 -7.22
CA VAL A 162 4.07 -16.30 -6.30
C VAL A 162 3.59 -15.27 -5.29
N VAL A 163 2.29 -15.02 -5.26
CA VAL A 163 1.64 -14.13 -4.29
C VAL A 163 0.93 -15.00 -3.26
N ILE A 164 1.37 -14.95 -2.00
CA ILE A 164 0.77 -15.68 -0.90
C ILE A 164 -0.19 -14.76 -0.16
N GLY A 165 -1.47 -14.92 -0.43
CA GLY A 165 -2.57 -14.06 0.04
C GLY A 165 -3.44 -13.57 -1.12
N ARG A 166 -4.74 -13.36 -0.84
CA ARG A 166 -5.71 -12.95 -1.87
C ARG A 166 -6.67 -11.87 -1.37
N SER A 167 -6.20 -10.99 -0.48
CA SER A 167 -6.98 -9.86 -0.02
C SER A 167 -7.31 -8.90 -1.17
N ASN A 168 -8.41 -8.17 -1.05
CA ASN A 168 -8.81 -7.17 -2.05
C ASN A 168 -7.86 -5.95 -2.07
N ILE A 169 -7.16 -5.69 -0.95
CA ILE A 169 -6.32 -4.51 -0.79
C ILE A 169 -4.85 -4.73 -1.17
N VAL A 170 -4.34 -5.99 -1.12
CA VAL A 170 -2.94 -6.31 -1.45
C VAL A 170 -2.83 -7.48 -2.41
N GLY A 171 -3.28 -8.67 -2.03
CA GLY A 171 -2.97 -9.91 -2.76
C GLY A 171 -3.46 -9.91 -4.19
N LYS A 172 -4.76 -9.65 -4.42
CA LYS A 172 -5.32 -9.54 -5.78
C LYS A 172 -4.72 -8.38 -6.58
N PRO A 173 -4.60 -7.15 -6.03
CA PRO A 173 -4.02 -6.04 -6.76
C PRO A 173 -2.56 -6.28 -7.18
N ILE A 174 -1.70 -6.80 -6.29
CA ILE A 174 -0.30 -7.05 -6.67
C ILE A 174 -0.18 -8.16 -7.71
N ALA A 175 -0.99 -9.22 -7.62
CA ALA A 175 -1.03 -10.26 -8.64
C ALA A 175 -1.41 -9.69 -10.01
N THR A 176 -2.44 -8.84 -10.06
CA THR A 176 -2.87 -8.13 -11.27
C THR A 176 -1.76 -7.26 -11.84
N LEU A 177 -1.07 -6.50 -10.99
CA LEU A 177 -0.01 -5.59 -11.42
C LEU A 177 1.24 -6.33 -11.92
N LEU A 178 1.60 -7.46 -11.31
CA LEU A 178 2.75 -8.26 -11.74
C LEU A 178 2.51 -8.98 -13.06
N MET A 179 1.26 -9.35 -13.41
CA MET A 179 0.97 -10.00 -14.70
C MET A 179 0.79 -9.02 -15.87
N ARG A 180 0.62 -7.71 -15.62
CA ARG A 180 0.41 -6.72 -16.69
C ARG A 180 1.63 -6.61 -17.59
N LYS A 181 1.41 -6.27 -18.89
CA LYS A 181 2.48 -6.00 -19.85
C LYS A 181 3.15 -4.65 -19.55
N ALA A 182 4.00 -4.61 -18.55
CA ALA A 182 4.76 -3.41 -18.09
C ALA A 182 5.97 -3.84 -17.25
N GLN A 183 6.89 -2.92 -17.01
CA GLN A 183 8.02 -3.10 -16.10
C GLN A 183 7.89 -2.11 -14.93
N PRO A 184 7.89 -2.56 -13.66
CA PRO A 184 7.80 -3.97 -13.20
C PRO A 184 6.47 -4.62 -13.61
N GLY A 185 6.53 -5.91 -13.95
CA GLY A 185 5.40 -6.72 -14.42
C GLY A 185 5.89 -7.82 -15.38
N ASN A 186 5.05 -8.20 -16.34
CA ASN A 186 5.32 -9.28 -17.29
C ASN A 186 5.66 -10.64 -16.63
N CYS A 187 5.17 -10.88 -15.42
CA CYS A 187 5.36 -12.13 -14.70
C CYS A 187 4.31 -13.18 -15.10
N THR A 188 4.69 -14.45 -15.00
CA THR A 188 3.71 -15.53 -14.79
C THR A 188 3.35 -15.53 -13.30
N VAL A 189 2.07 -15.37 -12.95
CA VAL A 189 1.66 -15.18 -11.56
C VAL A 189 0.84 -16.34 -11.04
N THR A 190 1.25 -16.90 -9.92
CA THR A 190 0.48 -17.89 -9.14
C THR A 190 0.02 -17.26 -7.84
N VAL A 191 -1.28 -17.33 -7.54
CA VAL A 191 -1.85 -16.86 -6.27
C VAL A 191 -2.12 -18.03 -5.35
N CYS A 192 -1.48 -18.04 -4.18
CA CYS A 192 -1.64 -19.05 -3.14
C CYS A 192 -2.49 -18.51 -1.97
N HIS A 193 -3.22 -19.41 -1.32
CA HIS A 193 -4.10 -19.09 -0.19
C HIS A 193 -4.29 -20.32 0.72
N SER A 194 -5.09 -20.19 1.77
CA SER A 194 -5.28 -21.23 2.79
C SER A 194 -5.76 -22.59 2.28
N ALA A 195 -6.40 -22.64 1.09
CA ALA A 195 -6.82 -23.89 0.47
C ALA A 195 -5.85 -24.42 -0.62
N THR A 196 -4.71 -23.73 -0.83
CA THR A 196 -3.72 -24.17 -1.82
C THR A 196 -3.03 -25.44 -1.34
N LYS A 197 -3.05 -26.45 -2.20
CA LYS A 197 -2.26 -27.67 -2.01
C LYS A 197 -0.84 -27.45 -2.52
N ASN A 198 0.13 -28.19 -1.98
CA ASN A 198 1.55 -28.15 -2.41
C ASN A 198 2.13 -26.72 -2.41
N MET A 199 1.78 -25.91 -1.40
CA MET A 199 2.23 -24.52 -1.32
C MET A 199 3.76 -24.39 -1.28
N LYS A 200 4.42 -25.34 -0.61
CA LYS A 200 5.88 -25.36 -0.51
C LYS A 200 6.53 -25.49 -1.89
N GLU A 201 6.11 -26.47 -2.66
CA GLU A 201 6.65 -26.73 -4.01
C GLU A 201 6.36 -25.56 -4.96
N ILE A 202 5.18 -24.96 -4.86
CA ILE A 202 4.84 -23.76 -5.64
C ILE A 202 5.78 -22.61 -5.28
N CYS A 203 5.99 -22.33 -4.00
CA CYS A 203 6.89 -21.26 -3.55
C CYS A 203 8.35 -21.54 -3.96
N GLN A 204 8.82 -22.79 -3.90
CA GLN A 204 10.16 -23.20 -4.34
C GLN A 204 10.41 -22.96 -5.84
N SER A 205 9.37 -22.89 -6.66
CA SER A 205 9.50 -22.61 -8.10
C SER A 205 9.54 -21.11 -8.42
N ALA A 206 9.28 -20.24 -7.44
CA ALA A 206 9.12 -18.80 -7.66
C ALA A 206 10.46 -18.06 -7.78
N ASP A 207 10.56 -17.15 -8.75
CA ASP A 207 11.63 -16.15 -8.85
C ASP A 207 11.37 -14.95 -7.92
N LEU A 208 10.09 -14.61 -7.77
CA LEU A 208 9.61 -13.53 -6.92
C LEU A 208 8.49 -14.05 -6.00
N ILE A 209 8.63 -13.86 -4.69
CA ILE A 209 7.57 -14.19 -3.72
C ILE A 209 7.08 -12.90 -3.05
N VAL A 210 5.76 -12.71 -3.03
CA VAL A 210 5.11 -11.66 -2.25
C VAL A 210 4.30 -12.33 -1.14
N ALA A 211 4.77 -12.21 0.10
CA ALA A 211 4.10 -12.75 1.29
C ALA A 211 3.16 -11.69 1.89
N ALA A 212 1.85 -11.94 1.83
CA ALA A 212 0.79 -11.02 2.24
C ALA A 212 -0.37 -11.76 2.94
N LEU A 213 -0.04 -12.54 3.99
CA LEU A 213 -0.98 -13.40 4.71
C LEU A 213 -1.43 -12.80 6.06
N GLY A 214 -0.61 -11.95 6.68
CA GLY A 214 -0.77 -11.53 8.06
C GLY A 214 -0.50 -12.66 9.07
N LYS A 215 0.40 -13.60 8.74
CA LYS A 215 0.83 -14.71 9.61
C LYS A 215 2.33 -14.62 9.86
N PRO A 216 2.76 -14.27 11.08
CA PRO A 216 4.17 -14.11 11.41
C PRO A 216 5.01 -15.31 11.02
N GLU A 217 6.12 -15.06 10.33
CA GLU A 217 7.15 -16.03 9.96
C GLU A 217 6.61 -17.30 9.26
N PHE A 218 5.55 -17.14 8.46
CA PHE A 218 4.93 -18.24 7.71
C PHE A 218 5.86 -18.78 6.62
N LEU A 219 6.50 -17.89 5.84
CA LEU A 219 7.42 -18.30 4.76
C LEU A 219 8.76 -18.71 5.36
N LYS A 220 9.08 -20.00 5.22
CA LYS A 220 10.30 -20.60 5.75
C LYS A 220 11.37 -20.80 4.66
N GLU A 221 12.62 -21.01 5.09
CA GLU A 221 13.77 -21.19 4.19
C GLU A 221 13.59 -22.34 3.19
N ASP A 222 12.93 -23.42 3.60
CA ASP A 222 12.67 -24.60 2.77
C ASP A 222 11.55 -24.39 1.74
N MET A 223 10.89 -23.23 1.76
CA MET A 223 9.88 -22.79 0.78
C MET A 223 10.47 -21.85 -0.28
N VAL A 224 11.72 -21.42 -0.17
CA VAL A 224 12.31 -20.40 -1.04
C VAL A 224 13.49 -20.99 -1.79
N LYS A 225 13.55 -20.78 -3.11
CA LYS A 225 14.73 -21.19 -3.90
C LYS A 225 15.88 -20.21 -3.76
N GLU A 226 17.08 -20.65 -4.07
CA GLU A 226 18.27 -19.79 -4.13
C GLU A 226 18.10 -18.66 -5.16
N GLY A 227 18.49 -17.46 -4.77
CA GLY A 227 18.44 -16.26 -5.63
C GLY A 227 17.06 -15.62 -5.78
N ALA A 228 16.02 -16.11 -5.08
CA ALA A 228 14.69 -15.51 -5.17
C ALA A 228 14.64 -14.07 -4.65
N VAL A 229 13.74 -13.27 -5.19
CA VAL A 229 13.33 -11.96 -4.64
C VAL A 229 12.16 -12.18 -3.68
N VAL A 230 12.25 -11.69 -2.45
CA VAL A 230 11.21 -11.88 -1.43
C VAL A 230 10.70 -10.53 -0.92
N ILE A 231 9.41 -10.30 -1.09
CA ILE A 231 8.69 -9.11 -0.62
C ILE A 231 7.80 -9.52 0.55
N ASP A 232 8.15 -9.09 1.74
CA ASP A 232 7.35 -9.30 2.95
C ASP A 232 6.44 -8.10 3.19
N VAL A 233 5.13 -8.32 3.11
CA VAL A 233 4.08 -7.31 3.34
C VAL A 233 3.54 -7.40 4.76
N GLY A 234 3.81 -8.50 5.46
CA GLY A 234 3.33 -8.76 6.81
C GLY A 234 3.78 -7.69 7.82
N THR A 235 2.87 -7.25 8.69
CA THR A 235 3.17 -6.32 9.79
C THR A 235 2.33 -6.69 11.00
N THR A 236 2.64 -7.81 11.63
CA THR A 236 1.91 -8.30 12.81
C THR A 236 2.61 -7.85 14.08
N ARG A 237 1.85 -7.34 15.04
CA ARG A 237 2.35 -7.06 16.41
C ARG A 237 2.42 -8.38 17.18
N VAL A 238 3.62 -8.78 17.56
CA VAL A 238 3.87 -9.97 18.37
C VAL A 238 4.33 -9.53 19.75
N PRO A 239 3.79 -10.06 20.86
CA PRO A 239 4.23 -9.71 22.22
C PRO A 239 5.75 -9.86 22.38
N ASP A 240 6.39 -8.87 22.97
CA ASP A 240 7.83 -8.86 23.24
C ASP A 240 8.10 -8.05 24.51
N SER A 241 8.29 -8.74 25.61
CA SER A 241 8.52 -8.15 26.93
C SER A 241 9.87 -7.43 27.05
N THR A 242 10.80 -7.63 26.12
CA THR A 242 12.09 -6.96 26.12
C THR A 242 12.01 -5.53 25.59
N ARG A 243 10.90 -5.17 24.92
CA ARG A 243 10.67 -3.85 24.37
C ARG A 243 9.77 -3.00 25.25
N LYS A 244 10.08 -1.72 25.35
CA LYS A 244 9.25 -0.75 26.10
C LYS A 244 7.80 -0.68 25.60
N SER A 245 7.56 -0.96 24.32
CA SER A 245 6.22 -1.01 23.72
C SER A 245 5.43 -2.28 24.04
N GLY A 246 6.06 -3.31 24.65
CA GLY A 246 5.46 -4.62 24.93
C GLY A 246 5.29 -5.51 23.69
N TYR A 247 5.69 -5.06 22.51
CA TYR A 247 5.58 -5.83 21.26
C TYR A 247 6.70 -5.51 20.26
N LYS A 248 6.93 -6.44 19.34
CA LYS A 248 7.72 -6.24 18.11
C LYS A 248 6.82 -6.36 16.87
N LEU A 249 7.18 -5.67 15.79
CA LEU A 249 6.60 -5.92 14.48
C LEU A 249 7.34 -7.07 13.81
N THR A 250 6.58 -8.05 13.33
CA THR A 250 7.10 -9.24 12.65
C THR A 250 6.40 -9.38 11.31
N GLY A 251 7.16 -9.70 10.28
CA GLY A 251 6.65 -9.97 8.94
C GLY A 251 6.10 -11.39 8.79
N ASP A 252 5.62 -11.67 7.59
CA ASP A 252 5.15 -13.02 7.20
C ASP A 252 6.31 -13.96 6.84
N VAL A 253 7.54 -13.44 6.76
CA VAL A 253 8.75 -14.18 6.39
C VAL A 253 9.64 -14.42 7.61
N ASP A 254 10.14 -15.63 7.77
CA ASP A 254 11.21 -15.98 8.71
C ASP A 254 12.54 -15.36 8.20
N PHE A 255 12.68 -14.04 8.46
CA PHE A 255 13.70 -13.21 7.81
C PHE A 255 15.12 -13.77 7.96
N ASP A 256 15.51 -14.13 9.18
CA ASP A 256 16.88 -14.55 9.47
C ASP A 256 17.29 -15.81 8.73
N ARG A 257 16.36 -16.73 8.50
CA ARG A 257 16.59 -17.99 7.78
C ARG A 257 16.40 -17.87 6.27
N VAL A 258 15.45 -17.02 5.83
CA VAL A 258 15.13 -16.85 4.42
C VAL A 258 16.11 -15.91 3.71
N ALA A 259 16.55 -14.83 4.36
CA ALA A 259 17.40 -13.82 3.74
C ALA A 259 18.69 -14.40 3.09
N PRO A 260 19.42 -15.35 3.71
CA PRO A 260 20.63 -15.91 3.10
C PRO A 260 20.41 -16.56 1.73
N LYS A 261 19.21 -17.03 1.43
CA LYS A 261 18.83 -17.66 0.16
C LYS A 261 18.42 -16.64 -0.92
N CYS A 262 18.10 -15.43 -0.54
CA CYS A 262 17.55 -14.43 -1.45
C CYS A 262 18.64 -13.72 -2.26
N SER A 263 18.27 -13.20 -3.44
CA SER A 263 19.00 -12.10 -4.08
C SER A 263 18.61 -10.75 -3.47
N TYR A 264 17.29 -10.56 -3.24
CA TYR A 264 16.72 -9.37 -2.62
C TYR A 264 15.64 -9.75 -1.61
N ILE A 265 15.55 -8.99 -0.51
CA ILE A 265 14.50 -9.20 0.50
C ILE A 265 14.13 -7.89 1.18
N THR A 266 12.83 -7.68 1.47
CA THR A 266 12.37 -6.57 2.30
C THR A 266 12.48 -6.89 3.79
N PRO A 267 12.94 -5.97 4.63
CA PRO A 267 12.89 -6.13 6.09
C PRO A 267 11.52 -5.74 6.66
N VAL A 268 11.18 -6.27 7.83
CA VAL A 268 10.04 -5.80 8.64
C VAL A 268 10.52 -5.49 10.06
N PRO A 269 10.39 -4.23 10.50
CA PRO A 269 9.87 -3.04 9.80
C PRO A 269 10.89 -2.42 8.85
N GLY A 270 10.41 -1.61 7.90
CA GLY A 270 11.26 -0.76 7.05
C GLY A 270 11.30 -1.13 5.56
N GLY A 271 10.61 -2.19 5.16
CA GLY A 271 10.41 -2.57 3.77
C GLY A 271 9.16 -1.93 3.17
N VAL A 272 8.09 -2.72 3.01
CA VAL A 272 6.86 -2.30 2.31
C VAL A 272 6.07 -1.20 3.05
N GLY A 273 6.03 -1.20 4.39
CA GLY A 273 5.23 -0.25 5.17
C GLY A 273 5.47 1.23 4.82
N PRO A 274 6.71 1.75 4.82
CA PRO A 274 7.00 3.12 4.39
C PRO A 274 6.57 3.42 2.96
N MET A 275 6.62 2.42 2.07
CA MET A 275 6.25 2.56 0.67
C MET A 275 4.75 2.73 0.47
N THR A 276 3.92 2.15 1.33
CA THR A 276 2.46 2.36 1.32
C THR A 276 2.12 3.84 1.52
N ILE A 277 2.81 4.52 2.46
CA ILE A 277 2.57 5.93 2.75
C ILE A 277 2.95 6.82 1.56
N VAL A 278 4.13 6.62 0.96
CA VAL A 278 4.53 7.45 -0.18
C VAL A 278 3.71 7.18 -1.43
N SER A 279 3.21 5.95 -1.61
CA SER A 279 2.29 5.63 -2.70
C SER A 279 0.99 6.40 -2.59
N LEU A 280 0.48 6.57 -1.37
CA LEU A 280 -0.67 7.44 -1.11
C LEU A 280 -0.37 8.91 -1.49
N MET A 281 0.83 9.41 -1.18
CA MET A 281 1.25 10.76 -1.59
C MET A 281 1.37 10.86 -3.13
N MET A 282 1.91 9.85 -3.80
CA MET A 282 1.97 9.78 -5.28
C MET A 282 0.57 9.82 -5.91
N ASN A 283 -0.38 9.08 -5.35
CA ASN A 283 -1.76 9.10 -5.81
C ASN A 283 -2.43 10.46 -5.56
N THR A 284 -2.15 11.09 -4.42
CA THR A 284 -2.73 12.40 -4.08
C THR A 284 -2.23 13.50 -5.03
N ILE A 285 -0.93 13.55 -5.35
CA ILE A 285 -0.41 14.52 -6.32
C ILE A 285 -0.90 14.25 -7.74
N LYS A 286 -1.13 12.98 -8.07
CA LYS A 286 -1.78 12.59 -9.34
C LYS A 286 -3.23 13.06 -9.39
N ALA A 287 -4.01 12.91 -8.31
CA ALA A 287 -5.38 13.39 -8.21
C ALA A 287 -5.44 14.91 -8.39
N TYR A 288 -4.58 15.66 -7.68
CA TYR A 288 -4.42 17.10 -7.85
C TYR A 288 -4.16 17.47 -9.33
N THR A 289 -3.22 16.81 -9.97
CA THR A 289 -2.85 17.10 -11.36
C THR A 289 -4.02 16.86 -12.33
N LEU A 290 -4.80 15.80 -12.11
CA LEU A 290 -5.96 15.46 -12.93
C LEU A 290 -7.14 16.44 -12.74
N SER A 291 -7.34 16.95 -11.54
CA SER A 291 -8.36 17.96 -11.23
C SER A 291 -8.01 19.30 -11.85
N TYR A 292 -6.79 19.77 -11.64
CA TYR A 292 -6.30 21.06 -12.13
C TYR A 292 -6.22 21.17 -13.65
N SER A 293 -6.03 20.03 -14.35
CA SER A 293 -6.00 19.99 -15.82
C SER A 293 -7.38 20.13 -16.47
N LYS A 294 -8.46 19.99 -15.72
CA LYS A 294 -9.84 20.13 -16.21
C LYS A 294 -10.39 21.54 -16.06
N GLU A 295 -9.76 22.36 -15.23
CA GLU A 295 -10.18 23.76 -14.98
C GLU A 295 -9.49 24.77 -15.92
N LYS A 296 -8.58 24.32 -16.77
CA LYS A 296 -7.93 25.07 -17.87
C LYS A 296 -8.41 24.59 -19.23
#